data_6336d5e6c15de98f983cbd497acd4488
#
_entry.id   6336d5e6c15de98f983cbd497acd4488
#
_cell.length_a   1.000
_cell.length_b   1.000
_cell.length_c   1.000
_cell.angle_alpha   90.00
_cell.angle_beta   90.00
_cell.angle_gamma   90.00
#
_symmetry.space_group_name_H-M   'P 1'
#
loop_
_entity.id
_entity.type
_entity.pdbx_description
1 polymer ?
#
loop_
_entity_poly.entity_id
_entity_poly.type
_entity_poly.pdbx_seq_one_letter_code
_entity_poly.pdbx_strand_id
1 'polypeptide(L)'
;VGEFAQSEFTLIAMKPLTLFASALIVIPSLLQAKAPKELLKEAQAEAAKSKKDVLMVFSGSAWHPQSKSLEEKILKTEPFKKGIEKDFVQVLFEVPRTREEAHKHLLEFEQDYHFSNIPSVILTDSRGRPYAYSSETRENVADYLKHLTELHQVRVDRDKSFEAASKEEGLKRAEIYVKALKALPQQVIRDYYAPELTLIADADKEGKTGYVAEIKKAEALKQEQARYNQMFRDKKYDEIIKASQKDGANLKGEDAQRIKMYEVQALYSLKKYDEAAAAVTAMKKLAPQSDLGKRADQFTTQITGAKARAEKMAEMAKNPKPRKPIVSKPVAIVTDINELKNDAKKAEEELVKAIATEKELQKAKAEADQKIATAEADLKKLRDAAKKASDALKKATSDREKMARKTQALKDVVENHEAMERRKREIGELEKRAADLQKQADDLRKEADKIKKGK
;
A
#
# COMPACT_ATOMS: atom_id res chain seq x y z
N VAL A 1 -68.53 54.71 11.24
CA VAL A 1 -67.49 55.59 11.74
C VAL A 1 -66.58 54.75 12.63
N GLY A 2 -65.40 54.38 12.18
CA GLY A 2 -64.45 53.57 12.93
C GLY A 2 -63.27 53.27 12.05
N GLU A 3 -62.26 54.08 12.14
CA GLU A 3 -60.98 53.95 11.44
C GLU A 3 -60.23 52.67 11.90
N PHE A 4 -59.80 51.90 10.93
CA PHE A 4 -58.86 50.77 11.16
C PHE A 4 -57.42 51.28 10.96
N ALA A 5 -56.67 51.28 12.04
CA ALA A 5 -55.23 51.48 12.03
C ALA A 5 -54.52 50.27 11.48
N GLN A 6 -53.76 50.43 10.41
CA GLN A 6 -52.82 49.44 9.86
C GLN A 6 -51.57 49.42 10.73
N SER A 7 -51.29 48.30 11.41
CA SER A 7 -50.00 48.02 12.02
C SER A 7 -49.10 47.27 11.05
N GLU A 8 -48.01 47.93 10.61
CA GLU A 8 -46.96 47.33 9.83
C GLU A 8 -46.20 46.22 10.63
N PHE A 9 -46.34 44.98 10.18
CA PHE A 9 -45.51 43.89 10.67
C PHE A 9 -44.18 43.90 9.92
N THR A 10 -43.13 44.36 10.58
CA THR A 10 -41.74 44.25 10.11
C THR A 10 -41.32 42.78 10.16
N LEU A 11 -41.18 42.16 8.99
CA LEU A 11 -40.70 40.81 8.81
C LEU A 11 -39.19 40.75 9.11
N ILE A 12 -38.79 40.31 10.29
CA ILE A 12 -37.40 40.02 10.62
C ILE A 12 -37.05 38.73 9.88
N ALA A 13 -36.21 38.86 8.82
CA ALA A 13 -35.66 37.73 8.10
C ALA A 13 -34.73 36.94 9.03
N MET A 14 -35.21 35.85 9.60
CA MET A 14 -34.39 34.84 10.26
C MET A 14 -33.58 34.10 9.18
N LYS A 15 -32.27 34.31 9.20
CA LYS A 15 -31.33 33.45 8.43
C LYS A 15 -31.49 32.01 8.92
N PRO A 16 -31.60 31.02 8.04
CA PRO A 16 -31.61 29.63 8.46
C PRO A 16 -30.25 29.27 9.03
N LEU A 17 -30.24 28.94 10.32
CA LEU A 17 -29.13 28.33 11.04
C LEU A 17 -29.02 26.90 10.51
N THR A 18 -28.14 26.68 9.53
CA THR A 18 -27.81 25.34 9.09
C THR A 18 -27.06 24.64 10.22
N LEU A 19 -27.78 23.83 10.99
CA LEU A 19 -27.20 22.84 11.87
C LEU A 19 -26.46 21.81 11.00
N PHE A 20 -25.14 21.94 10.92
CA PHE A 20 -24.28 20.88 10.43
C PHE A 20 -24.26 19.77 11.51
N ALA A 21 -25.14 18.79 11.34
CA ALA A 21 -25.07 17.54 12.08
C ALA A 21 -23.83 16.79 11.60
N SER A 22 -22.76 16.82 12.41
CA SER A 22 -21.60 15.96 12.21
C SER A 22 -22.03 14.51 12.40
N ALA A 23 -22.27 13.82 11.29
CA ALA A 23 -22.68 12.42 11.28
C ALA A 23 -21.49 11.55 11.68
N LEU A 24 -21.44 11.19 12.95
CA LEU A 24 -20.65 10.07 13.43
C LEU A 24 -21.31 8.80 12.85
N ILE A 25 -20.70 8.18 11.86
CA ILE A 25 -21.17 6.88 11.34
C ILE A 25 -20.77 5.79 12.33
N VAL A 26 -21.52 5.69 13.44
CA VAL A 26 -21.55 4.51 14.29
C VAL A 26 -22.66 3.63 13.76
N ILE A 27 -22.33 2.61 13.00
CA ILE A 27 -23.30 1.64 12.46
C ILE A 27 -23.59 0.61 13.55
N PRO A 28 -24.83 0.49 14.06
CA PRO A 28 -25.20 -0.62 14.92
C PRO A 28 -25.25 -1.91 14.09
N SER A 29 -24.65 -2.96 14.63
CA SER A 29 -24.58 -4.31 14.10
C SER A 29 -25.98 -4.88 13.97
N LEU A 30 -26.53 -4.95 12.76
CA LEU A 30 -27.62 -5.87 12.31
C LEU A 30 -28.36 -5.38 11.04
N LEU A 31 -27.66 -4.70 10.11
CA LEU A 31 -28.09 -4.61 8.71
C LEU A 31 -26.84 -4.81 7.87
N GLN A 32 -26.93 -5.50 6.75
CA GLN A 32 -25.83 -5.89 5.87
C GLN A 32 -24.63 -4.94 5.98
N ALA A 33 -23.59 -5.38 6.70
CA ALA A 33 -22.41 -4.54 6.94
C ALA A 33 -21.84 -4.13 5.58
N LYS A 34 -21.81 -2.82 5.30
CA LYS A 34 -21.23 -2.28 4.07
C LYS A 34 -19.84 -2.84 3.88
N ALA A 35 -19.48 -3.14 2.65
CA ALA A 35 -18.13 -3.60 2.35
C ALA A 35 -17.09 -2.54 2.75
N PRO A 36 -15.93 -2.92 3.30
CA PRO A 36 -14.91 -1.97 3.75
C PRO A 36 -14.55 -0.89 2.72
N LYS A 37 -14.52 -1.22 1.43
CA LYS A 37 -14.29 -0.24 0.34
C LYS A 37 -15.40 0.80 0.20
N GLU A 38 -16.63 0.42 0.46
CA GLU A 38 -17.77 1.35 0.42
C GLU A 38 -17.71 2.31 1.59
N LEU A 39 -17.39 1.81 2.79
CA LEU A 39 -17.18 2.64 3.98
C LEU A 39 -16.05 3.65 3.76
N LEU A 40 -14.93 3.23 3.20
CA LEU A 40 -13.83 4.13 2.89
C LEU A 40 -14.23 5.19 1.86
N LYS A 41 -14.93 4.79 0.79
CA LYS A 41 -15.40 5.71 -0.25
C LYS A 41 -16.35 6.77 0.30
N GLU A 42 -17.25 6.40 1.20
CA GLU A 42 -18.15 7.35 1.87
C GLU A 42 -17.37 8.32 2.76
N ALA A 43 -16.43 7.80 3.57
CA ALA A 43 -15.57 8.64 4.41
C ALA A 43 -14.73 9.63 3.59
N GLN A 44 -14.17 9.20 2.47
CA GLN A 44 -13.42 10.06 1.55
C GLN A 44 -14.32 11.13 0.90
N ALA A 45 -15.54 10.77 0.50
CA ALA A 45 -16.50 11.72 -0.08
C ALA A 45 -16.91 12.80 0.95
N GLU A 46 -17.17 12.39 2.19
CA GLU A 46 -17.48 13.31 3.29
C GLU A 46 -16.26 14.19 3.64
N ALA A 47 -15.07 13.62 3.70
CA ALA A 47 -13.83 14.35 3.94
C ALA A 47 -13.57 15.40 2.85
N ALA A 48 -13.78 15.05 1.59
CA ALA A 48 -13.63 15.98 0.46
C ALA A 48 -14.64 17.14 0.54
N LYS A 49 -15.91 16.85 0.90
CA LYS A 49 -16.97 17.85 1.04
C LYS A 49 -16.71 18.80 2.21
N SER A 50 -16.28 18.26 3.35
CA SER A 50 -16.03 19.02 4.58
C SER A 50 -14.61 19.60 4.68
N LYS A 51 -13.74 19.35 3.70
CA LYS A 51 -12.31 19.73 3.67
C LYS A 51 -11.52 19.16 4.85
N LYS A 52 -11.87 17.95 5.28
CA LYS A 52 -11.20 17.19 6.34
C LYS A 52 -10.33 16.09 5.76
N ASP A 53 -9.53 15.50 6.62
CA ASP A 53 -8.77 14.29 6.30
C ASP A 53 -9.52 13.03 6.75
N VAL A 54 -9.06 11.85 6.35
CA VAL A 54 -9.64 10.58 6.78
C VAL A 54 -8.73 9.92 7.81
N LEU A 55 -9.31 9.62 8.97
CA LEU A 55 -8.69 8.83 10.04
C LEU A 55 -9.16 7.38 9.89
N MET A 56 -8.33 6.56 9.25
CA MET A 56 -8.59 5.12 9.09
C MET A 56 -8.04 4.37 10.29
N VAL A 57 -8.87 3.57 10.94
CA VAL A 57 -8.47 2.73 12.07
C VAL A 57 -8.71 1.26 11.71
N PHE A 58 -7.66 0.46 11.77
CA PHE A 58 -7.72 -1.00 11.65
C PHE A 58 -7.57 -1.60 13.05
N SER A 59 -8.61 -2.24 13.52
CA SER A 59 -8.74 -2.71 14.89
C SER A 59 -9.23 -4.15 14.93
N GLY A 60 -8.81 -4.92 15.91
CA GLY A 60 -9.29 -6.27 16.18
C GLY A 60 -9.93 -6.34 17.57
N SER A 61 -10.85 -5.43 17.89
CA SER A 61 -11.38 -5.25 19.24
C SER A 61 -12.07 -6.49 19.82
N ALA A 62 -12.61 -7.35 18.95
CA ALA A 62 -13.23 -8.60 19.36
C ALA A 62 -12.24 -9.62 19.95
N TRP A 63 -10.94 -9.54 19.64
CA TRP A 63 -9.96 -10.57 20.03
C TRP A 63 -8.60 -10.00 20.47
N HIS A 64 -8.27 -8.74 20.14
CA HIS A 64 -6.97 -8.11 20.44
C HIS A 64 -7.10 -7.11 21.61
N PRO A 65 -6.50 -7.38 22.78
CA PRO A 65 -6.71 -6.57 23.98
C PRO A 65 -6.34 -5.09 23.82
N GLN A 66 -5.24 -4.78 23.11
CA GLN A 66 -4.83 -3.39 22.88
C GLN A 66 -5.82 -2.65 21.96
N SER A 67 -6.34 -3.32 20.93
CA SER A 67 -7.39 -2.78 20.06
C SER A 67 -8.66 -2.46 20.85
N LYS A 68 -9.10 -3.40 21.69
CA LYS A 68 -10.25 -3.20 22.58
C LYS A 68 -10.05 -2.01 23.52
N SER A 69 -8.87 -1.93 24.15
CA SER A 69 -8.54 -0.81 25.05
C SER A 69 -8.54 0.53 24.30
N LEU A 70 -7.95 0.60 23.10
CA LEU A 70 -7.94 1.80 22.26
C LEU A 70 -9.38 2.25 21.91
N GLU A 71 -10.22 1.32 21.48
CA GLU A 71 -11.60 1.65 21.13
C GLU A 71 -12.41 2.14 22.33
N GLU A 72 -12.40 1.40 23.43
CA GLU A 72 -13.24 1.69 24.61
C GLU A 72 -12.78 2.93 25.36
N LYS A 73 -11.47 3.11 25.55
CA LYS A 73 -10.92 4.20 26.36
C LYS A 73 -10.68 5.49 25.58
N ILE A 74 -10.53 5.40 24.25
CA ILE A 74 -10.19 6.54 23.42
C ILE A 74 -11.25 6.78 22.33
N LEU A 75 -11.31 5.90 21.30
CA LEU A 75 -12.00 6.20 20.06
C LEU A 75 -13.52 6.36 20.19
N LYS A 76 -14.16 5.65 21.14
CA LYS A 76 -15.60 5.70 21.39
C LYS A 76 -16.01 6.82 22.36
N THR A 77 -15.06 7.53 22.96
CA THR A 77 -15.35 8.58 23.94
C THR A 77 -15.80 9.88 23.28
N GLU A 78 -16.72 10.60 23.91
CA GLU A 78 -17.18 11.91 23.41
C GLU A 78 -16.07 12.97 23.34
N PRO A 79 -15.11 13.06 24.31
CA PRO A 79 -13.98 13.97 24.18
C PRO A 79 -13.13 13.71 22.93
N PHE A 80 -12.89 12.42 22.57
CA PHE A 80 -12.15 12.08 21.37
C PHE A 80 -12.90 12.49 20.11
N LYS A 81 -14.18 12.14 19.99
CA LYS A 81 -15.02 12.46 18.83
C LYS A 81 -15.05 13.97 18.57
N LYS A 82 -15.26 14.79 19.62
CA LYS A 82 -15.20 16.25 19.54
C LYS A 82 -13.81 16.75 19.16
N GLY A 83 -12.76 16.10 19.69
CA GLY A 83 -11.38 16.50 19.43
C GLY A 83 -10.95 16.32 17.98
N ILE A 84 -11.47 15.30 17.29
CA ILE A 84 -11.14 15.03 15.87
C ILE A 84 -12.11 15.68 14.88
N GLU A 85 -13.27 16.14 15.35
CA GLU A 85 -14.38 16.59 14.50
C GLU A 85 -13.99 17.66 13.49
N LYS A 86 -13.10 18.56 13.85
CA LYS A 86 -12.65 19.66 12.99
C LYS A 86 -11.79 19.18 11.81
N ASP A 87 -10.93 18.20 12.06
CA ASP A 87 -9.83 17.85 11.14
C ASP A 87 -10.04 16.52 10.42
N PHE A 88 -10.87 15.61 10.98
CA PHE A 88 -10.97 14.24 10.48
C PHE A 88 -12.40 13.75 10.30
N VAL A 89 -12.57 12.87 9.30
CA VAL A 89 -13.66 11.90 9.21
C VAL A 89 -13.08 10.55 9.60
N GLN A 90 -13.61 9.95 10.68
CA GLN A 90 -13.15 8.66 11.17
C GLN A 90 -13.84 7.51 10.46
N VAL A 91 -13.07 6.49 10.07
CA VAL A 91 -13.59 5.18 9.62
C VAL A 91 -12.86 4.06 10.36
N LEU A 92 -13.64 3.11 10.90
CA LEU A 92 -13.13 1.98 11.67
C LEU A 92 -13.37 0.68 10.90
N PHE A 93 -12.30 -0.10 10.75
CA PHE A 93 -12.33 -1.43 10.14
C PHE A 93 -12.01 -2.48 11.19
N GLU A 94 -12.95 -3.38 11.44
CA GLU A 94 -12.72 -4.53 12.31
C GLU A 94 -11.94 -5.61 11.52
N VAL A 95 -10.77 -5.94 12.02
CA VAL A 95 -9.88 -6.96 11.47
C VAL A 95 -10.11 -8.26 12.22
N PRO A 96 -10.56 -9.35 11.58
CA PRO A 96 -10.78 -10.63 12.25
C PRO A 96 -9.46 -11.28 12.66
N ARG A 97 -9.56 -12.29 13.52
CA ARG A 97 -8.38 -12.97 14.09
C ARG A 97 -7.61 -13.76 13.03
N THR A 98 -8.29 -14.34 12.06
CA THR A 98 -7.69 -15.15 11.00
C THR A 98 -7.86 -14.49 9.63
N ARG A 99 -6.94 -14.79 8.69
CA ARG A 99 -7.02 -14.25 7.33
C ARG A 99 -8.19 -14.83 6.53
N GLU A 100 -8.60 -16.06 6.86
CA GLU A 100 -9.72 -16.75 6.24
C GLU A 100 -11.05 -16.07 6.53
N GLU A 101 -11.17 -15.44 7.70
CA GLU A 101 -12.35 -14.66 8.09
C GLU A 101 -12.31 -13.23 7.56
N ALA A 102 -11.15 -12.77 7.08
CA ALA A 102 -10.99 -11.41 6.61
C ALA A 102 -11.72 -11.18 5.28
N HIS A 103 -12.55 -10.15 5.25
CA HIS A 103 -13.14 -9.72 3.99
C HIS A 103 -12.03 -9.35 2.99
N LYS A 104 -12.18 -9.78 1.72
CA LYS A 104 -11.17 -9.54 0.68
C LYS A 104 -10.67 -8.08 0.61
N HIS A 105 -11.54 -7.11 0.87
CA HIS A 105 -11.17 -5.70 0.86
C HIS A 105 -10.27 -5.28 2.02
N LEU A 106 -10.30 -5.98 3.17
CA LEU A 106 -9.34 -5.74 4.24
C LEU A 106 -7.94 -6.24 3.84
N LEU A 107 -7.88 -7.38 3.13
CA LEU A 107 -6.62 -7.90 2.58
C LEU A 107 -6.07 -6.99 1.47
N GLU A 108 -6.94 -6.40 0.66
CA GLU A 108 -6.55 -5.39 -0.33
C GLU A 108 -6.02 -4.13 0.36
N PHE A 109 -6.65 -3.65 1.45
CA PHE A 109 -6.15 -2.50 2.21
C PHE A 109 -4.80 -2.77 2.88
N GLU A 110 -4.56 -4.00 3.37
CA GLU A 110 -3.25 -4.39 3.88
C GLU A 110 -2.16 -4.22 2.80
N GLN A 111 -2.49 -4.55 1.55
CA GLN A 111 -1.59 -4.38 0.41
C GLN A 111 -1.48 -2.92 -0.05
N ASP A 112 -2.63 -2.23 -0.18
CA ASP A 112 -2.67 -0.85 -0.68
C ASP A 112 -2.03 0.14 0.30
N TYR A 113 -2.31 -0.01 1.60
CA TYR A 113 -1.82 0.88 2.65
C TYR A 113 -0.61 0.35 3.41
N HIS A 114 -0.12 -0.87 3.12
CA HIS A 114 1.10 -1.47 3.68
C HIS A 114 1.15 -1.48 5.22
N PHE A 115 0.04 -1.75 5.89
CA PHE A 115 0.03 -1.98 7.33
C PHE A 115 0.15 -3.48 7.65
N SER A 116 0.79 -3.81 8.79
CA SER A 116 1.02 -5.20 9.21
C SER A 116 0.63 -5.47 10.66
N ASN A 117 0.38 -4.44 11.43
CA ASN A 117 0.07 -4.53 12.85
C ASN A 117 -1.34 -4.00 13.14
N ILE A 118 -1.94 -4.47 14.23
CA ILE A 118 -3.19 -3.95 14.78
C ILE A 118 -3.02 -3.68 16.30
N PRO A 119 -3.64 -2.63 16.83
CA PRO A 119 -4.33 -1.59 16.10
C PRO A 119 -3.39 -0.80 15.19
N SER A 120 -3.88 -0.36 14.04
CA SER A 120 -3.15 0.52 13.13
C SER A 120 -4.02 1.71 12.75
N VAL A 121 -3.43 2.88 12.77
CA VAL A 121 -4.05 4.14 12.37
C VAL A 121 -3.31 4.68 11.16
N ILE A 122 -4.06 5.02 10.12
CA ILE A 122 -3.54 5.61 8.90
C ILE A 122 -4.28 6.92 8.64
N LEU A 123 -3.52 8.00 8.52
CA LEU A 123 -4.06 9.29 8.14
C LEU A 123 -3.89 9.49 6.64
N THR A 124 -4.99 9.78 5.96
CA THR A 124 -4.98 10.12 4.53
C THR A 124 -5.61 11.49 4.32
N ASP A 125 -5.18 12.19 3.27
CA ASP A 125 -5.90 13.38 2.84
C ASP A 125 -7.26 12.98 2.20
N SER A 126 -8.09 13.96 1.87
CA SER A 126 -9.40 13.73 1.25
C SER A 126 -9.36 13.00 -0.10
N ARG A 127 -8.19 12.89 -0.74
CA ARG A 127 -7.97 12.12 -1.97
C ARG A 127 -7.54 10.68 -1.68
N GLY A 128 -7.45 10.29 -0.40
CA GLY A 128 -7.02 8.97 0.03
C GLY A 128 -5.52 8.74 0.03
N ARG A 129 -4.68 9.80 -0.11
CA ARG A 129 -3.22 9.66 -0.10
C ARG A 129 -2.70 9.59 1.34
N PRO A 130 -2.08 8.48 1.75
CA PRO A 130 -1.54 8.32 3.10
C PRO A 130 -0.39 9.28 3.36
N TYR A 131 -0.38 9.92 4.54
CA TYR A 131 0.71 10.79 4.94
C TYR A 131 1.29 10.49 6.32
N ALA A 132 0.59 9.71 7.14
CA ALA A 132 1.09 9.28 8.43
C ALA A 132 0.51 7.92 8.85
N TYR A 133 1.28 7.19 9.65
CA TYR A 133 0.94 5.89 10.22
C TYR A 133 1.25 5.89 11.70
N SER A 134 0.43 5.21 12.49
CA SER A 134 0.69 4.95 13.88
C SER A 134 0.10 3.62 14.32
N SER A 135 0.86 2.87 15.10
CA SER A 135 0.37 1.74 15.90
C SER A 135 0.45 2.04 17.40
N GLU A 136 0.71 3.30 17.74
CA GLU A 136 0.84 3.71 19.12
C GLU A 136 -0.50 3.77 19.83
N THR A 137 -0.51 3.30 21.07
CA THR A 137 -1.62 3.48 22.00
C THR A 137 -1.20 4.47 23.07
N ARG A 138 -2.14 5.31 23.53
CA ARG A 138 -1.93 6.26 24.63
C ARG A 138 -2.90 5.91 25.74
N GLU A 139 -2.56 6.29 26.96
CA GLU A 139 -3.36 5.96 28.14
C GLU A 139 -4.64 6.81 28.24
N ASN A 140 -4.62 8.02 27.70
CA ASN A 140 -5.73 8.96 27.78
C ASN A 140 -6.00 9.68 26.45
N VAL A 141 -7.18 10.26 26.34
CA VAL A 141 -7.67 10.93 25.14
C VAL A 141 -6.84 12.17 24.79
N ALA A 142 -6.41 12.96 25.78
CA ALA A 142 -5.68 14.20 25.51
C ALA A 142 -4.33 13.93 24.84
N ASP A 143 -3.58 12.95 25.34
CA ASP A 143 -2.30 12.54 24.76
C ASP A 143 -2.48 11.92 23.37
N TYR A 144 -3.59 11.20 23.16
CA TYR A 144 -3.88 10.62 21.85
C TYR A 144 -4.25 11.69 20.82
N LEU A 145 -5.04 12.69 21.20
CA LEU A 145 -5.37 13.84 20.34
C LEU A 145 -4.13 14.67 20.01
N LYS A 146 -3.24 14.89 20.98
CA LYS A 146 -1.96 15.55 20.75
C LYS A 146 -1.13 14.77 19.71
N HIS A 147 -1.02 13.46 19.87
CA HIS A 147 -0.33 12.59 18.91
C HIS A 147 -0.93 12.69 17.50
N LEU A 148 -2.27 12.65 17.36
CA LEU A 148 -2.92 12.85 16.07
C LEU A 148 -2.66 14.22 15.45
N THR A 149 -2.59 15.27 16.28
CA THR A 149 -2.23 16.62 15.82
C THR A 149 -0.80 16.68 15.27
N GLU A 150 0.13 16.03 15.95
CA GLU A 150 1.53 15.92 15.47
C GLU A 150 1.61 15.17 14.12
N LEU A 151 0.86 14.08 13.99
CA LEU A 151 0.77 13.35 12.73
C LEU A 151 0.10 14.17 11.61
N HIS A 152 -0.96 14.93 11.94
CA HIS A 152 -1.64 15.79 10.98
C HIS A 152 -0.74 16.93 10.48
N GLN A 153 0.18 17.41 11.31
CA GLN A 153 1.14 18.44 10.93
C GLN A 153 2.01 18.01 9.74
N VAL A 154 2.30 16.72 9.59
CA VAL A 154 3.03 16.18 8.43
C VAL A 154 2.34 16.53 7.12
N ARG A 155 1.02 16.41 7.06
CA ARG A 155 0.24 16.79 5.87
C ARG A 155 0.26 18.30 5.64
N VAL A 156 0.10 19.09 6.71
CA VAL A 156 0.13 20.55 6.60
C VAL A 156 1.49 21.03 6.05
N ASP A 157 2.58 20.47 6.53
CA ASP A 157 3.93 20.81 6.09
C ASP A 157 4.20 20.31 4.67
N ARG A 158 3.70 19.14 4.31
CA ARG A 158 3.71 18.63 2.92
C ARG A 158 3.02 19.61 1.97
N ASP A 159 1.80 20.04 2.28
CA ASP A 159 1.01 20.89 1.40
C ASP A 159 1.65 22.28 1.25
N LYS A 160 2.17 22.86 2.33
CA LYS A 160 2.97 24.10 2.28
C LYS A 160 4.21 23.94 1.39
N SER A 161 4.89 22.80 1.51
CA SER A 161 6.07 22.53 0.68
C SER A 161 5.69 22.37 -0.79
N PHE A 162 4.59 21.69 -1.09
CA PHE A 162 4.10 21.54 -2.49
C PHE A 162 3.69 22.90 -3.08
N GLU A 163 3.06 23.74 -2.29
CA GLU A 163 2.74 25.11 -2.71
C GLU A 163 4.02 25.94 -2.96
N ALA A 164 5.00 25.85 -2.08
CA ALA A 164 6.29 26.52 -2.27
C ALA A 164 7.02 26.01 -3.52
N ALA A 165 7.05 24.67 -3.73
CA ALA A 165 7.65 24.06 -4.91
C ALA A 165 6.98 24.49 -6.21
N SER A 166 5.67 24.77 -6.20
CA SER A 166 4.93 25.23 -7.40
C SER A 166 5.37 26.61 -7.89
N LYS A 167 6.00 27.41 -7.02
CA LYS A 167 6.49 28.77 -7.30
C LYS A 167 7.98 28.79 -7.74
N GLU A 168 8.64 27.64 -7.74
CA GLU A 168 10.06 27.48 -8.08
C GLU A 168 10.23 26.67 -9.36
N GLU A 169 11.43 26.72 -9.95
CA GLU A 169 11.79 25.98 -11.16
C GLU A 169 13.08 25.18 -10.98
N GLY A 170 13.33 24.26 -11.92
CA GLY A 170 14.57 23.49 -11.99
C GLY A 170 14.89 22.74 -10.68
N LEU A 171 16.18 22.61 -10.37
CA LEU A 171 16.65 21.82 -9.24
C LEU A 171 16.04 22.25 -7.89
N LYS A 172 15.86 23.54 -7.68
CA LYS A 172 15.27 24.08 -6.44
C LYS A 172 13.86 23.57 -6.22
N ARG A 173 13.04 23.51 -7.26
CA ARG A 173 11.71 22.92 -7.24
C ARG A 173 11.75 21.42 -6.85
N ALA A 174 12.67 20.69 -7.49
CA ALA A 174 12.85 19.26 -7.20
C ALA A 174 13.28 19.02 -5.74
N GLU A 175 14.22 19.79 -5.21
CA GLU A 175 14.69 19.66 -3.82
C GLU A 175 13.59 19.88 -2.79
N ILE A 176 12.69 20.85 -3.02
CA ILE A 176 11.54 21.10 -2.12
C ILE A 176 10.57 19.92 -2.14
N TYR A 177 10.22 19.40 -3.32
CA TYR A 177 9.38 18.19 -3.41
C TYR A 177 10.05 16.99 -2.74
N VAL A 178 11.34 16.76 -2.98
CA VAL A 178 12.08 15.65 -2.37
C VAL A 178 12.07 15.75 -0.85
N LYS A 179 12.31 16.94 -0.30
CA LYS A 179 12.27 17.17 1.14
C LYS A 179 10.88 16.84 1.72
N ALA A 180 9.82 17.27 1.04
CA ALA A 180 8.45 16.99 1.46
C ALA A 180 8.12 15.49 1.40
N LEU A 181 8.49 14.81 0.31
CA LEU A 181 8.24 13.37 0.14
C LEU A 181 9.06 12.50 1.11
N LYS A 182 10.28 12.90 1.45
CA LYS A 182 11.12 12.18 2.45
C LYS A 182 10.53 12.23 3.85
N ALA A 183 9.69 13.20 4.17
CA ALA A 183 8.98 13.28 5.44
C ALA A 183 7.75 12.34 5.51
N LEU A 184 7.34 11.76 4.40
CA LEU A 184 6.18 10.87 4.29
C LEU A 184 6.60 9.40 4.45
N PRO A 185 5.65 8.49 4.73
CA PRO A 185 5.91 7.05 4.73
C PRO A 185 6.38 6.56 3.36
N GLN A 186 7.63 6.09 3.26
CA GLN A 186 8.27 5.80 1.97
C GLN A 186 7.60 4.64 1.20
N GLN A 187 6.95 3.72 1.89
CA GLN A 187 6.25 2.58 1.29
C GLN A 187 5.08 2.96 0.38
N VAL A 188 4.54 4.18 0.52
CA VAL A 188 3.37 4.64 -0.25
C VAL A 188 3.71 5.68 -1.33
N ILE A 189 4.96 6.15 -1.38
CA ILE A 189 5.36 7.26 -2.28
C ILE A 189 5.07 6.92 -3.74
N ARG A 190 5.44 5.74 -4.19
CA ARG A 190 5.23 5.32 -5.57
C ARG A 190 3.74 5.27 -5.95
N ASP A 191 2.93 4.71 -5.06
CA ASP A 191 1.54 4.38 -5.38
C ASP A 191 0.62 5.60 -5.24
N TYR A 192 0.95 6.55 -4.35
CA TYR A 192 0.10 7.68 -4.03
C TYR A 192 0.68 9.06 -4.42
N TYR A 193 1.98 9.16 -4.70
CA TYR A 193 2.68 10.41 -5.01
C TYR A 193 3.41 10.36 -6.37
N ALA A 194 2.94 9.51 -7.29
CA ALA A 194 3.51 9.40 -8.63
C ALA A 194 3.53 10.73 -9.42
N PRO A 195 2.51 11.61 -9.33
CA PRO A 195 2.57 12.93 -9.97
C PRO A 195 3.75 13.78 -9.48
N GLU A 196 4.01 13.79 -8.17
CA GLU A 196 5.10 14.55 -7.58
C GLU A 196 6.47 13.97 -7.97
N LEU A 197 6.58 12.63 -8.09
CA LEU A 197 7.79 12.00 -8.64
C LEU A 197 8.06 12.42 -10.09
N THR A 198 7.02 12.58 -10.90
CA THR A 198 7.15 13.10 -12.26
C THR A 198 7.62 14.56 -12.25
N LEU A 199 7.03 15.41 -11.40
CA LEU A 199 7.48 16.81 -11.25
C LEU A 199 8.93 16.93 -10.81
N ILE A 200 9.41 16.03 -9.93
CA ILE A 200 10.82 15.97 -9.55
C ILE A 200 11.69 15.58 -10.76
N ALA A 201 11.30 14.54 -11.51
CA ALA A 201 12.05 14.08 -12.68
C ALA A 201 12.14 15.16 -13.77
N ASP A 202 11.08 15.91 -14.00
CA ASP A 202 11.04 17.00 -14.99
C ASP A 202 11.88 18.20 -14.57
N ALA A 203 11.91 18.50 -13.28
CA ALA A 203 12.68 19.59 -12.70
C ALA A 203 14.18 19.26 -12.47
N ASP A 204 14.49 17.99 -12.28
CA ASP A 204 15.85 17.44 -12.05
C ASP A 204 16.26 16.46 -13.16
N LYS A 205 16.34 16.95 -14.38
CA LYS A 205 16.70 16.12 -15.55
C LYS A 205 18.06 15.44 -15.44
N GLU A 206 18.99 16.07 -14.72
CA GLU A 206 20.31 15.52 -14.48
C GLU A 206 20.36 14.51 -13.33
N GLY A 207 19.28 14.35 -12.59
CA GLY A 207 19.18 13.40 -11.47
C GLY A 207 20.02 13.80 -10.24
N LYS A 208 20.32 15.07 -10.05
CA LYS A 208 21.16 15.58 -8.94
C LYS A 208 20.62 15.26 -7.56
N THR A 209 19.28 15.21 -7.40
CA THR A 209 18.66 14.82 -6.13
C THR A 209 18.82 13.33 -5.82
N GLY A 210 19.02 12.50 -6.83
CA GLY A 210 19.07 11.04 -6.72
C GLY A 210 17.76 10.37 -6.32
N TYR A 211 16.74 11.12 -5.90
CA TYR A 211 15.54 10.58 -5.24
C TYR A 211 14.71 9.68 -6.14
N VAL A 212 14.48 10.07 -7.40
CA VAL A 212 13.70 9.24 -8.35
C VAL A 212 14.41 7.92 -8.64
N ALA A 213 15.76 7.95 -8.71
CA ALA A 213 16.56 6.73 -8.89
C ALA A 213 16.49 5.84 -7.65
N GLU A 214 16.50 6.40 -6.45
CA GLU A 214 16.32 5.69 -5.18
C GLU A 214 14.95 4.99 -5.12
N ILE A 215 13.86 5.66 -5.43
CA ILE A 215 12.51 5.07 -5.48
C ILE A 215 12.43 3.94 -6.53
N LYS A 216 12.99 4.14 -7.72
CA LYS A 216 13.04 3.09 -8.75
C LYS A 216 13.85 1.87 -8.29
N LYS A 217 14.98 2.09 -7.62
CA LYS A 217 15.79 1.00 -7.07
C LYS A 217 15.03 0.24 -5.99
N ALA A 218 14.39 0.93 -5.05
CA ALA A 218 13.58 0.30 -4.01
C ALA A 218 12.44 -0.56 -4.58
N GLU A 219 11.78 -0.08 -5.64
CA GLU A 219 10.73 -0.84 -6.33
C GLU A 219 11.28 -2.09 -7.03
N ALA A 220 12.40 -1.96 -7.73
CA ALA A 220 13.04 -3.11 -8.38
C ALA A 220 13.42 -4.20 -7.36
N LEU A 221 13.92 -3.79 -6.18
CA LEU A 221 14.21 -4.70 -5.07
C LEU A 221 12.94 -5.41 -4.54
N LYS A 222 11.83 -4.66 -4.37
CA LYS A 222 10.55 -5.21 -3.93
C LYS A 222 10.00 -6.24 -4.94
N GLN A 223 10.06 -5.94 -6.23
CA GLN A 223 9.63 -6.84 -7.30
C GLN A 223 10.51 -8.10 -7.38
N GLU A 224 11.82 -7.94 -7.25
CA GLU A 224 12.78 -9.05 -7.18
C GLU A 224 12.44 -9.97 -6.01
N GLN A 225 12.29 -9.41 -4.81
CA GLN A 225 11.95 -10.18 -3.62
C GLN A 225 10.61 -10.90 -3.75
N ALA A 226 9.58 -10.23 -4.30
CA ALA A 226 8.28 -10.84 -4.54
C ALA A 226 8.37 -12.02 -5.52
N ARG A 227 9.16 -11.90 -6.59
CA ARG A 227 9.41 -12.95 -7.56
C ARG A 227 10.09 -14.17 -6.93
N TYR A 228 11.17 -13.99 -6.18
CA TYR A 228 11.85 -15.08 -5.49
C TYR A 228 10.97 -15.72 -4.42
N ASN A 229 10.25 -14.94 -3.63
CA ASN A 229 9.29 -15.46 -2.66
C ASN A 229 8.19 -16.31 -3.30
N GLN A 230 7.70 -15.91 -4.49
CA GLN A 230 6.73 -16.73 -5.23
C GLN A 230 7.35 -18.06 -5.66
N MET A 231 8.57 -18.04 -6.20
CA MET A 231 9.27 -19.27 -6.61
C MET A 231 9.54 -20.20 -5.39
N PHE A 232 9.84 -19.66 -4.22
CA PHE A 232 9.96 -20.44 -2.98
C PHE A 232 8.62 -21.08 -2.56
N ARG A 233 7.51 -20.33 -2.61
CA ARG A 233 6.16 -20.89 -2.37
C ARG A 233 5.81 -22.02 -3.33
N ASP A 234 6.17 -21.86 -4.57
CA ASP A 234 5.96 -22.86 -5.64
C ASP A 234 6.97 -24.01 -5.59
N LYS A 235 7.91 -23.99 -4.62
CA LYS A 235 9.01 -24.98 -4.45
C LYS A 235 9.90 -25.16 -5.68
N LYS A 236 10.04 -24.13 -6.51
CA LYS A 236 10.84 -24.12 -7.75
C LYS A 236 12.32 -23.88 -7.49
N TYR A 237 12.92 -24.68 -6.63
CA TYR A 237 14.28 -24.44 -6.11
C TYR A 237 15.37 -24.45 -7.19
N ASP A 238 15.30 -25.37 -8.18
CA ASP A 238 16.25 -25.40 -9.29
C ASP A 238 16.13 -24.16 -10.19
N GLU A 239 14.90 -23.63 -10.39
CA GLU A 239 14.69 -22.39 -11.12
C GLU A 239 15.26 -21.19 -10.33
N ILE A 240 15.14 -21.17 -8.99
CA ILE A 240 15.74 -20.15 -8.13
C ILE A 240 17.25 -20.11 -8.29
N ILE A 241 17.91 -21.28 -8.27
CA ILE A 241 19.37 -21.38 -8.44
C ILE A 241 19.79 -20.77 -9.80
N LYS A 242 19.13 -21.17 -10.89
CA LYS A 242 19.42 -20.63 -12.24
C LYS A 242 19.14 -19.13 -12.32
N ALA A 243 18.03 -18.66 -11.75
CA ALA A 243 17.65 -17.25 -11.74
C ALA A 243 18.67 -16.41 -10.95
N SER A 244 19.08 -16.87 -9.76
CA SER A 244 20.04 -16.16 -8.93
C SER A 244 21.43 -16.06 -9.58
N GLN A 245 21.88 -17.11 -10.28
CA GLN A 245 23.11 -17.07 -11.03
C GLN A 245 23.08 -16.05 -12.18
N LYS A 246 21.96 -16.02 -12.92
CA LYS A 246 21.75 -15.05 -14.00
C LYS A 246 21.66 -13.61 -13.48
N ASP A 247 20.81 -13.39 -12.47
CA ASP A 247 20.56 -12.03 -11.94
C ASP A 247 21.79 -11.48 -11.22
N GLY A 248 22.57 -12.35 -10.56
CA GLY A 248 23.79 -11.98 -9.87
C GLY A 248 25.03 -11.76 -10.75
N ALA A 249 25.01 -12.19 -12.03
CA ALA A 249 26.19 -12.26 -12.89
C ALA A 249 26.90 -10.90 -13.06
N ASN A 250 26.15 -9.79 -13.14
CA ASN A 250 26.67 -8.44 -13.35
C ASN A 250 26.63 -7.56 -12.07
N LEU A 251 26.18 -8.12 -10.96
CA LEU A 251 26.09 -7.40 -9.69
C LEU A 251 27.39 -7.52 -8.89
N LYS A 252 27.66 -6.56 -8.02
CA LYS A 252 28.81 -6.53 -7.12
C LYS A 252 28.39 -6.18 -5.70
N GLY A 253 29.27 -6.46 -4.74
CA GLY A 253 29.06 -6.08 -3.35
C GLY A 253 27.79 -6.67 -2.73
N GLU A 254 27.06 -5.84 -1.99
CA GLU A 254 25.87 -6.27 -1.26
C GLU A 254 24.70 -6.68 -2.17
N ASP A 255 24.54 -6.08 -3.35
CA ASP A 255 23.50 -6.46 -4.29
C ASP A 255 23.74 -7.89 -4.83
N ALA A 256 24.98 -8.22 -5.19
CA ALA A 256 25.34 -9.59 -5.60
C ALA A 256 25.18 -10.58 -4.44
N GLN A 257 25.54 -10.17 -3.23
CA GLN A 257 25.42 -10.97 -2.02
C GLN A 257 23.98 -11.31 -1.69
N ARG A 258 23.07 -10.35 -1.82
CA ARG A 258 21.63 -10.52 -1.62
C ARG A 258 21.04 -11.54 -2.58
N ILE A 259 21.39 -11.43 -3.87
CA ILE A 259 20.96 -12.43 -4.89
C ILE A 259 21.51 -13.82 -4.56
N LYS A 260 22.79 -13.92 -4.17
CA LYS A 260 23.42 -15.19 -3.82
C LYS A 260 22.77 -15.86 -2.63
N MET A 261 22.15 -15.10 -1.71
CA MET A 261 21.42 -15.65 -0.59
C MET A 261 20.19 -16.47 -1.01
N TYR A 262 19.51 -16.11 -2.10
CA TYR A 262 18.41 -16.93 -2.65
C TYR A 262 18.92 -18.31 -3.13
N GLU A 263 20.10 -18.36 -3.75
CA GLU A 263 20.75 -19.63 -4.13
C GLU A 263 21.06 -20.48 -2.91
N VAL A 264 21.64 -19.90 -1.86
CA VAL A 264 21.91 -20.58 -0.59
C VAL A 264 20.65 -21.20 -0.01
N GLN A 265 19.56 -20.45 0.06
CA GLN A 265 18.27 -20.93 0.60
C GLN A 265 17.65 -22.04 -0.25
N ALA A 266 17.76 -21.95 -1.58
CA ALA A 266 17.25 -22.97 -2.49
C ALA A 266 18.04 -24.27 -2.38
N LEU A 267 19.38 -24.20 -2.35
CA LEU A 267 20.26 -25.37 -2.15
C LEU A 267 20.00 -26.04 -0.80
N TYR A 268 19.83 -25.24 0.25
CA TYR A 268 19.46 -25.77 1.58
C TYR A 268 18.11 -26.50 1.56
N SER A 269 17.12 -25.95 0.86
CA SER A 269 15.79 -26.55 0.72
C SER A 269 15.81 -27.87 -0.05
N LEU A 270 16.70 -27.97 -1.03
CA LEU A 270 16.99 -29.21 -1.77
C LEU A 270 17.84 -30.22 -0.99
N LYS A 271 18.25 -29.88 0.25
CA LYS A 271 19.18 -30.69 1.09
C LYS A 271 20.57 -30.87 0.45
N LYS A 272 20.96 -30.00 -0.49
CA LYS A 272 22.30 -29.93 -1.09
C LYS A 272 23.22 -29.14 -0.19
N TYR A 273 23.51 -29.69 1.01
CA TYR A 273 24.15 -28.97 2.09
C TYR A 273 25.58 -28.53 1.80
N ASP A 274 26.36 -29.35 1.06
CA ASP A 274 27.74 -29.00 0.71
C ASP A 274 27.79 -27.86 -0.31
N GLU A 275 26.90 -27.88 -1.31
CA GLU A 275 26.75 -26.81 -2.28
C GLU A 275 26.25 -25.53 -1.61
N ALA A 276 25.32 -25.64 -0.65
CA ALA A 276 24.82 -24.50 0.12
C ALA A 276 25.94 -23.84 0.95
N ALA A 277 26.80 -24.63 1.61
CA ALA A 277 27.93 -24.12 2.39
C ALA A 277 28.99 -23.44 1.49
N ALA A 278 29.25 -24.01 0.31
CA ALA A 278 30.11 -23.40 -0.70
C ALA A 278 29.53 -22.06 -1.22
N ALA A 279 28.21 -22.00 -1.45
CA ALA A 279 27.51 -20.78 -1.84
C ALA A 279 27.57 -19.70 -0.77
N VAL A 280 27.46 -20.07 0.53
CA VAL A 280 27.68 -19.11 1.66
C VAL A 280 29.09 -18.54 1.65
N THR A 281 30.11 -19.40 1.41
CA THR A 281 31.50 -18.95 1.33
C THR A 281 31.70 -17.97 0.17
N ALA A 282 31.12 -18.26 -0.99
CA ALA A 282 31.13 -17.35 -2.13
C ALA A 282 30.39 -16.01 -1.83
N MET A 283 29.23 -16.10 -1.18
CA MET A 283 28.45 -14.94 -0.73
C MET A 283 29.28 -14.04 0.22
N LYS A 284 29.97 -14.61 1.21
CA LYS A 284 30.82 -13.86 2.14
C LYS A 284 31.89 -13.04 1.42
N LYS A 285 32.50 -13.60 0.36
CA LYS A 285 33.56 -12.93 -0.42
C LYS A 285 33.05 -11.70 -1.18
N LEU A 286 31.78 -11.63 -1.55
CA LEU A 286 31.21 -10.50 -2.31
C LEU A 286 31.15 -9.20 -1.50
N ALA A 287 30.83 -9.30 -0.21
CA ALA A 287 30.78 -8.15 0.71
C ALA A 287 31.04 -8.62 2.17
N PRO A 288 32.30 -8.84 2.58
CA PRO A 288 32.64 -9.43 3.87
C PRO A 288 32.18 -8.59 5.07
N GLN A 289 32.13 -7.26 4.92
CA GLN A 289 31.76 -6.33 5.99
C GLN A 289 30.29 -6.01 6.10
N SER A 290 29.46 -6.46 5.15
CA SER A 290 28.01 -6.34 5.21
C SER A 290 27.42 -7.18 6.35
N ASP A 291 26.15 -6.96 6.69
CA ASP A 291 25.46 -7.76 7.71
C ASP A 291 25.35 -9.24 7.31
N LEU A 292 25.10 -9.54 6.02
CA LEU A 292 25.12 -10.89 5.52
C LEU A 292 26.52 -11.52 5.56
N GLY A 293 27.56 -10.74 5.22
CA GLY A 293 28.95 -11.18 5.26
C GLY A 293 29.41 -11.55 6.66
N LYS A 294 29.09 -10.73 7.66
CA LYS A 294 29.40 -10.98 9.08
C LYS A 294 28.68 -12.22 9.64
N ARG A 295 27.48 -12.51 9.15
CA ARG A 295 26.67 -13.66 9.58
C ARG A 295 26.94 -14.95 8.79
N ALA A 296 27.81 -14.91 7.77
CA ALA A 296 28.07 -16.05 6.89
C ALA A 296 28.55 -17.30 7.65
N ASP A 297 29.41 -17.16 8.65
CA ASP A 297 29.94 -18.30 9.43
C ASP A 297 28.81 -18.96 10.26
N GLN A 298 27.85 -18.17 10.74
CA GLN A 298 26.65 -18.67 11.40
C GLN A 298 25.77 -19.48 10.45
N PHE A 299 25.56 -19.02 9.20
CA PHE A 299 24.84 -19.78 8.20
C PHE A 299 25.55 -21.09 7.85
N THR A 300 26.87 -21.08 7.70
CA THR A 300 27.66 -22.29 7.49
C THR A 300 27.47 -23.30 8.62
N THR A 301 27.54 -22.85 9.86
CA THR A 301 27.30 -23.70 11.05
C THR A 301 25.90 -24.30 11.06
N GLN A 302 24.88 -23.53 10.70
CA GLN A 302 23.49 -24.03 10.61
C GLN A 302 23.33 -25.09 9.51
N ILE A 303 23.93 -24.88 8.34
CA ILE A 303 23.88 -25.80 7.19
C ILE A 303 24.60 -27.11 7.52
N THR A 304 25.82 -27.06 8.07
CA THR A 304 26.59 -28.26 8.44
C THR A 304 25.92 -29.04 9.57
N GLY A 305 25.34 -28.35 10.56
CA GLY A 305 24.53 -28.98 11.58
C GLY A 305 23.26 -29.66 11.05
N ALA A 306 22.61 -29.07 10.04
CA ALA A 306 21.48 -29.71 9.36
C ALA A 306 21.91 -30.97 8.58
N LYS A 307 23.06 -30.92 7.88
CA LYS A 307 23.65 -32.08 7.20
C LYS A 307 23.88 -33.22 8.16
N ALA A 308 24.60 -32.99 9.28
CA ALA A 308 24.89 -33.99 10.27
C ALA A 308 23.60 -34.62 10.87
N ARG A 309 22.55 -33.82 11.10
CA ARG A 309 21.25 -34.36 11.56
C ARG A 309 20.59 -35.24 10.52
N ALA A 310 20.63 -34.82 9.23
CA ALA A 310 20.06 -35.60 8.13
C ALA A 310 20.77 -36.94 7.93
N GLU A 311 22.11 -36.95 7.99
CA GLU A 311 22.92 -38.14 7.91
C GLU A 311 22.65 -39.11 9.08
N LYS A 312 22.60 -38.61 10.31
CA LYS A 312 22.24 -39.41 11.50
C LYS A 312 20.84 -40.01 11.40
N MET A 313 19.86 -39.26 10.87
CA MET A 313 18.50 -39.81 10.67
C MET A 313 18.48 -40.87 9.57
N ALA A 314 19.25 -40.71 8.49
CA ALA A 314 19.38 -41.68 7.43
C ALA A 314 20.06 -42.99 7.92
N GLU A 315 21.07 -42.85 8.77
CA GLU A 315 21.74 -44.00 9.42
C GLU A 315 20.79 -44.75 10.37
N MET A 316 20.05 -44.02 11.22
CA MET A 316 19.03 -44.61 12.08
C MET A 316 17.90 -45.30 11.28
N ALA A 317 17.56 -44.81 10.10
CA ALA A 317 16.57 -45.43 9.23
C ALA A 317 17.10 -46.72 8.57
N LYS A 318 18.40 -46.82 8.29
CA LYS A 318 19.05 -48.03 7.76
C LYS A 318 19.20 -49.12 8.80
N ASN A 319 19.45 -48.76 10.07
CA ASN A 319 19.55 -49.65 11.20
C ASN A 319 18.52 -49.27 12.26
N PRO A 320 17.24 -49.59 12.08
CA PRO A 320 16.25 -49.34 13.09
C PRO A 320 16.63 -50.19 14.31
N LYS A 321 17.18 -49.51 15.35
CA LYS A 321 17.34 -50.17 16.63
C LYS A 321 15.97 -50.75 16.98
N PRO A 322 15.89 -52.07 17.28
CA PRO A 322 14.62 -52.64 17.70
C PRO A 322 14.12 -51.77 18.85
N ARG A 323 12.92 -51.20 18.70
CA ARG A 323 12.29 -50.48 19.78
C ARG A 323 12.34 -51.45 20.95
N LYS A 324 13.09 -51.10 22.03
CA LYS A 324 13.00 -51.83 23.28
C LYS A 324 11.51 -52.03 23.51
N PRO A 325 11.03 -53.26 23.64
CA PRO A 325 9.63 -53.44 23.96
C PRO A 325 9.37 -52.53 25.15
N ILE A 326 8.33 -51.73 25.06
CA ILE A 326 7.85 -50.98 26.20
C ILE A 326 7.54 -52.06 27.21
N VAL A 327 8.47 -52.33 28.13
CA VAL A 327 8.19 -53.19 29.26
C VAL A 327 7.20 -52.37 30.08
N SER A 328 5.93 -52.54 29.71
CA SER A 328 4.85 -52.16 30.60
C SER A 328 5.22 -52.77 31.95
N LYS A 329 5.24 -51.95 33.02
CA LYS A 329 5.33 -52.42 34.38
C LYS A 329 4.53 -53.72 34.48
N PRO A 330 5.04 -54.78 35.13
CA PRO A 330 4.31 -56.04 35.20
C PRO A 330 2.87 -55.73 35.63
N VAL A 331 1.94 -55.97 34.74
CA VAL A 331 0.52 -55.90 35.04
C VAL A 331 0.36 -56.93 36.12
N ALA A 332 -0.13 -56.53 37.29
CA ALA A 332 -0.51 -57.47 38.32
C ALA A 332 -1.30 -58.61 37.68
N ILE A 333 -0.92 -59.81 37.85
CA ILE A 333 -1.54 -61.00 37.27
C ILE A 333 -3.00 -60.94 37.72
N VAL A 334 -3.89 -60.51 36.82
CA VAL A 334 -5.35 -60.55 37.07
C VAL A 334 -5.72 -62.01 37.06
N THR A 335 -6.05 -62.50 38.19
CA THR A 335 -6.35 -63.97 38.44
C THR A 335 -7.77 -64.33 38.02
N ASP A 336 -8.58 -63.32 37.53
CA ASP A 336 -9.95 -63.59 37.11
C ASP A 336 -10.06 -63.56 35.55
N ILE A 337 -10.20 -64.77 34.97
CA ILE A 337 -10.39 -65.01 33.54
C ILE A 337 -11.67 -64.29 33.01
N ASN A 338 -12.67 -64.02 33.84
CA ASN A 338 -13.87 -63.33 33.44
C ASN A 338 -13.64 -61.83 33.26
N GLU A 339 -12.75 -61.22 34.06
CA GLU A 339 -12.34 -59.83 33.93
C GLU A 339 -11.54 -59.63 32.64
N LEU A 340 -10.61 -60.51 32.30
CA LEU A 340 -9.88 -60.50 31.03
C LEU A 340 -10.78 -60.68 29.79
N LYS A 341 -11.81 -61.52 29.85
CA LYS A 341 -12.78 -61.67 28.79
C LYS A 341 -13.63 -60.43 28.61
N ASN A 342 -14.01 -59.76 29.69
CA ASN A 342 -14.76 -58.48 29.60
C ASN A 342 -13.91 -57.34 29.02
N ASP A 343 -12.63 -57.28 29.39
CA ASP A 343 -11.72 -56.27 28.85
C ASP A 343 -11.41 -56.52 27.34
N ALA A 344 -11.24 -57.79 26.95
CA ALA A 344 -11.10 -58.16 25.54
C ALA A 344 -12.35 -57.78 24.73
N LYS A 345 -13.54 -58.00 25.25
CA LYS A 345 -14.79 -57.60 24.59
C LYS A 345 -14.92 -56.08 24.48
N LYS A 346 -14.57 -55.33 25.50
CA LYS A 346 -14.55 -53.85 25.43
C LYS A 346 -13.57 -53.36 24.38
N ALA A 347 -12.35 -53.94 24.32
CA ALA A 347 -11.37 -53.57 23.32
C ALA A 347 -11.82 -53.87 21.88
N GLU A 348 -12.53 -54.99 21.67
CA GLU A 348 -13.14 -55.30 20.38
C GLU A 348 -14.22 -54.28 20.01
N GLU A 349 -15.10 -53.86 20.94
CA GLU A 349 -16.10 -52.82 20.70
C GLU A 349 -15.50 -51.47 20.40
N GLU A 350 -14.40 -51.08 21.06
CA GLU A 350 -13.63 -49.87 20.79
C GLU A 350 -12.96 -49.92 19.42
N LEU A 351 -12.39 -51.07 19.04
CA LEU A 351 -11.79 -51.27 17.72
C LEU A 351 -12.83 -51.10 16.59
N VAL A 352 -14.02 -51.70 16.75
CA VAL A 352 -15.12 -51.54 15.77
C VAL A 352 -15.52 -50.08 15.62
N LYS A 353 -15.63 -49.33 16.72
CA LYS A 353 -15.90 -47.90 16.70
C LYS A 353 -14.81 -47.10 16.00
N ALA A 354 -13.53 -47.42 16.29
CA ALA A 354 -12.39 -46.76 15.65
C ALA A 354 -12.36 -47.01 14.13
N ILE A 355 -12.63 -48.23 13.67
CA ILE A 355 -12.73 -48.56 12.24
C ILE A 355 -13.89 -47.81 11.56
N ALA A 356 -15.05 -47.68 12.21
CA ALA A 356 -16.16 -46.89 11.69
C ALA A 356 -15.82 -45.42 11.54
N THR A 357 -15.16 -44.83 12.53
CA THR A 357 -14.71 -43.46 12.52
C THR A 357 -13.65 -43.23 11.43
N GLU A 358 -12.70 -44.16 11.25
CA GLU A 358 -11.72 -44.09 10.17
C GLU A 358 -12.38 -44.05 8.79
N LYS A 359 -13.40 -44.89 8.57
CA LYS A 359 -14.15 -44.93 7.29
C LYS A 359 -14.93 -43.63 7.03
N GLU A 360 -15.51 -43.01 8.08
CA GLU A 360 -16.15 -41.70 7.95
C GLU A 360 -15.15 -40.60 7.62
N LEU A 361 -13.98 -40.59 8.25
CA LEU A 361 -12.90 -39.64 7.97
C LEU A 361 -12.34 -39.80 6.55
N GLN A 362 -12.22 -41.03 6.06
CA GLN A 362 -11.81 -41.29 4.68
C GLN A 362 -12.82 -40.74 3.67
N LYS A 363 -14.13 -40.89 3.95
CA LYS A 363 -15.21 -40.33 3.12
C LYS A 363 -15.19 -38.82 3.14
N ALA A 364 -15.07 -38.20 4.31
CA ALA A 364 -14.98 -36.76 4.46
C ALA A 364 -13.75 -36.16 3.75
N LYS A 365 -12.62 -36.87 3.78
CA LYS A 365 -11.42 -36.51 3.04
C LYS A 365 -11.66 -36.53 1.54
N ALA A 366 -12.27 -37.56 0.99
CA ALA A 366 -12.56 -37.64 -0.45
C ALA A 366 -13.53 -36.53 -0.91
N GLU A 367 -14.52 -36.17 -0.10
CA GLU A 367 -15.42 -35.07 -0.39
C GLU A 367 -14.70 -33.71 -0.34
N ALA A 368 -13.74 -33.53 0.59
CA ALA A 368 -12.91 -32.33 0.67
C ALA A 368 -11.98 -32.21 -0.54
N ASP A 369 -11.32 -33.30 -0.94
CA ASP A 369 -10.44 -33.32 -2.11
C ASP A 369 -11.19 -32.99 -3.41
N GLN A 370 -12.44 -33.45 -3.55
CA GLN A 370 -13.31 -33.10 -4.69
C GLN A 370 -13.68 -31.60 -4.70
N LYS A 371 -13.97 -31.02 -3.55
CA LYS A 371 -14.25 -29.57 -3.42
C LYS A 371 -13.03 -28.74 -3.75
N ILE A 372 -11.84 -29.17 -3.34
CA ILE A 372 -10.57 -28.52 -3.68
C ILE A 372 -10.35 -28.51 -5.18
N ALA A 373 -10.50 -29.66 -5.85
CA ALA A 373 -10.35 -29.75 -7.30
C ALA A 373 -11.31 -28.84 -8.08
N THR A 374 -12.56 -28.72 -7.61
CA THR A 374 -13.56 -27.80 -8.21
C THR A 374 -13.14 -26.35 -8.00
N ALA A 375 -12.70 -25.97 -6.80
CA ALA A 375 -12.25 -24.62 -6.49
C ALA A 375 -11.01 -24.23 -7.30
N GLU A 376 -10.08 -25.15 -7.52
CA GLU A 376 -8.88 -24.94 -8.36
C GLU A 376 -9.25 -24.67 -9.83
N ALA A 377 -10.24 -25.41 -10.38
CA ALA A 377 -10.75 -25.18 -11.72
C ALA A 377 -11.40 -23.81 -11.88
N ASP A 378 -12.18 -23.38 -10.90
CA ASP A 378 -12.82 -22.05 -10.90
C ASP A 378 -11.78 -20.93 -10.70
N LEU A 379 -10.78 -21.14 -9.87
CA LEU A 379 -9.66 -20.20 -9.71
C LEU A 379 -8.89 -20.00 -11.03
N LYS A 380 -8.69 -21.07 -11.80
CA LYS A 380 -8.08 -20.99 -13.13
C LYS A 380 -8.92 -20.12 -14.07
N LYS A 381 -10.24 -20.34 -14.14
CA LYS A 381 -11.16 -19.51 -14.96
C LYS A 381 -11.11 -18.04 -14.58
N LEU A 382 -11.06 -17.74 -13.27
CA LEU A 382 -10.98 -16.37 -12.76
C LEU A 382 -9.63 -15.71 -13.12
N ARG A 383 -8.52 -16.46 -13.05
CA ARG A 383 -7.22 -15.95 -13.47
C ARG A 383 -7.18 -15.60 -14.97
N ASP A 384 -7.78 -16.43 -15.82
CA ASP A 384 -7.85 -16.19 -17.25
C ASP A 384 -8.74 -14.95 -17.56
N ALA A 385 -9.85 -14.79 -16.85
CA ALA A 385 -10.69 -13.60 -16.97
C ALA A 385 -9.98 -12.33 -16.49
N ALA A 386 -9.25 -12.38 -15.37
CA ALA A 386 -8.45 -11.27 -14.86
C ALA A 386 -7.35 -10.87 -15.84
N LYS A 387 -6.70 -11.84 -16.49
CA LYS A 387 -5.69 -11.56 -17.53
C LYS A 387 -6.31 -10.82 -18.71
N LYS A 388 -7.46 -11.28 -19.24
CA LYS A 388 -8.17 -10.60 -20.33
C LYS A 388 -8.59 -9.17 -19.96
N ALA A 389 -9.08 -8.96 -18.72
CA ALA A 389 -9.43 -7.64 -18.22
C ALA A 389 -8.19 -6.71 -18.11
N SER A 390 -7.06 -7.24 -17.64
CA SER A 390 -5.80 -6.49 -17.58
C SER A 390 -5.31 -6.05 -18.96
N ASP A 391 -5.40 -6.92 -19.96
CA ASP A 391 -4.98 -6.61 -21.33
C ASP A 391 -5.92 -5.57 -21.98
N ALA A 392 -7.22 -5.65 -21.72
CA ALA A 392 -8.19 -4.64 -22.15
C ALA A 392 -7.94 -3.27 -21.49
N LEU A 393 -7.59 -3.26 -20.20
CA LEU A 393 -7.25 -2.03 -19.48
C LEU A 393 -5.99 -1.37 -20.02
N LYS A 394 -4.94 -2.15 -20.32
CA LYS A 394 -3.72 -1.64 -20.97
C LYS A 394 -4.00 -0.97 -22.31
N LYS A 395 -4.87 -1.60 -23.14
CA LYS A 395 -5.30 -1.04 -24.42
C LYS A 395 -6.04 0.29 -24.21
N ALA A 396 -7.04 0.32 -23.32
CA ALA A 396 -7.81 1.54 -23.03
C ALA A 396 -6.93 2.68 -22.49
N THR A 397 -5.92 2.36 -21.65
CA THR A 397 -4.95 3.34 -21.15
C THR A 397 -4.14 3.94 -22.29
N SER A 398 -3.62 3.10 -23.21
CA SER A 398 -2.88 3.56 -24.40
C SER A 398 -3.73 4.45 -25.31
N ASP A 399 -5.00 4.08 -25.51
CA ASP A 399 -5.92 4.87 -26.36
C ASP A 399 -6.26 6.23 -25.70
N ARG A 400 -6.43 6.26 -24.36
CA ARG A 400 -6.60 7.50 -23.61
C ARG A 400 -5.38 8.42 -23.72
N GLU A 401 -4.16 7.87 -23.63
CA GLU A 401 -2.94 8.67 -23.79
C GLU A 401 -2.80 9.27 -25.21
N LYS A 402 -3.13 8.49 -26.24
CA LYS A 402 -3.16 9.01 -27.63
C LYS A 402 -4.15 10.15 -27.78
N MET A 403 -5.34 10.02 -27.19
CA MET A 403 -6.37 11.04 -27.23
C MET A 403 -5.92 12.31 -26.47
N ALA A 404 -5.28 12.16 -25.30
CA ALA A 404 -4.74 13.27 -24.53
C ALA A 404 -3.67 14.06 -25.31
N ARG A 405 -2.76 13.37 -26.00
CA ARG A 405 -1.75 14.01 -26.89
C ARG A 405 -2.39 14.76 -28.04
N LYS A 406 -3.43 14.19 -28.67
CA LYS A 406 -4.17 14.85 -29.74
C LYS A 406 -4.90 16.10 -29.23
N THR A 407 -5.50 16.03 -28.06
CA THR A 407 -6.17 17.16 -27.42
C THR A 407 -5.20 18.29 -27.11
N GLN A 408 -4.01 17.97 -26.59
CA GLN A 408 -2.97 18.96 -26.30
C GLN A 408 -2.48 19.63 -27.58
N ALA A 409 -2.19 18.86 -28.63
CA ALA A 409 -1.78 19.42 -29.91
C ALA A 409 -2.83 20.38 -30.51
N LEU A 410 -4.12 20.07 -30.37
CA LEU A 410 -5.20 20.99 -30.81
C LEU A 410 -5.25 22.27 -29.99
N LYS A 411 -5.02 22.20 -28.67
CA LYS A 411 -4.94 23.40 -27.81
C LYS A 411 -3.77 24.29 -28.21
N ASP A 412 -2.60 23.73 -28.48
CA ASP A 412 -1.41 24.46 -28.91
C ASP A 412 -1.66 25.20 -30.26
N VAL A 413 -2.40 24.56 -31.18
CA VAL A 413 -2.79 25.19 -32.45
C VAL A 413 -3.73 26.39 -32.22
N VAL A 414 -4.71 26.24 -31.32
CA VAL A 414 -5.64 27.35 -30.98
C VAL A 414 -4.89 28.51 -30.35
N GLU A 415 -4.03 28.27 -29.37
CA GLU A 415 -3.23 29.30 -28.70
C GLU A 415 -2.31 30.05 -29.70
N ASN A 416 -1.67 29.34 -30.63
CA ASN A 416 -0.84 29.92 -31.66
C ASN A 416 -1.67 30.80 -32.62
N HIS A 417 -2.88 30.35 -32.96
CA HIS A 417 -3.78 31.14 -33.80
C HIS A 417 -4.22 32.45 -33.12
N GLU A 418 -4.61 32.38 -31.85
CA GLU A 418 -4.98 33.54 -31.05
C GLU A 418 -3.81 34.55 -30.90
N ALA A 419 -2.58 34.02 -30.71
CA ALA A 419 -1.37 34.83 -30.64
C ALA A 419 -1.10 35.58 -31.98
N MET A 420 -1.31 34.88 -33.11
CA MET A 420 -1.18 35.50 -34.44
C MET A 420 -2.23 36.62 -34.68
N GLU A 421 -3.46 36.37 -34.26
CA GLU A 421 -4.52 37.41 -34.39
C GLU A 421 -4.27 38.63 -33.49
N ARG A 422 -3.69 38.43 -32.31
CA ARG A 422 -3.23 39.53 -31.43
C ARG A 422 -2.12 40.36 -32.13
N ARG A 423 -1.09 39.70 -32.67
CA ARG A 423 -0.02 40.40 -33.43
C ARG A 423 -0.54 41.16 -34.65
N LYS A 424 -1.48 40.61 -35.40
CA LYS A 424 -2.09 41.34 -36.52
C LYS A 424 -2.79 42.63 -36.08
N ARG A 425 -3.50 42.62 -34.95
CA ARG A 425 -4.15 43.82 -34.38
C ARG A 425 -3.09 44.85 -33.96
N GLU A 426 -2.03 44.44 -33.30
CA GLU A 426 -0.93 45.31 -32.88
C GLU A 426 -0.23 45.95 -34.09
N ILE A 427 0.03 45.19 -35.17
CA ILE A 427 0.59 45.71 -36.40
C ILE A 427 -0.37 46.77 -37.03
N GLY A 428 -1.66 46.50 -37.10
CA GLY A 428 -2.63 47.47 -37.62
C GLY A 428 -2.72 48.75 -36.80
N GLU A 429 -2.53 48.68 -35.46
CA GLU A 429 -2.45 49.89 -34.62
C GLU A 429 -1.14 50.67 -34.86
N LEU A 430 -0.02 49.97 -35.01
CA LEU A 430 1.27 50.60 -35.32
C LEU A 430 1.27 51.25 -36.70
N GLU A 431 0.67 50.64 -37.70
CA GLU A 431 0.51 51.21 -39.04
C GLU A 431 -0.33 52.50 -39.02
N LYS A 432 -1.45 52.53 -38.26
CA LYS A 432 -2.23 53.75 -38.05
C LYS A 432 -1.41 54.83 -37.39
N ARG A 433 -0.66 54.51 -36.36
CA ARG A 433 0.19 55.45 -35.63
C ARG A 433 1.33 56.00 -36.53
N ALA A 434 1.92 55.14 -37.37
CA ALA A 434 2.92 55.53 -38.34
C ALA A 434 2.33 56.53 -39.41
N ALA A 435 1.11 56.26 -39.89
CA ALA A 435 0.43 57.17 -40.84
C ALA A 435 0.12 58.52 -40.20
N ASP A 436 -0.33 58.55 -38.93
CA ASP A 436 -0.58 59.81 -38.22
C ASP A 436 0.73 60.60 -37.98
N LEU A 437 1.84 59.94 -37.61
CA LEU A 437 3.15 60.61 -37.49
C LEU A 437 3.66 61.13 -38.84
N GLN A 438 3.45 60.40 -39.94
CA GLN A 438 3.82 60.87 -41.30
C GLN A 438 3.04 62.11 -41.65
N LYS A 439 1.74 62.15 -41.38
CA LYS A 439 0.90 63.37 -41.63
C LYS A 439 1.41 64.53 -40.75
N GLN A 440 1.72 64.33 -39.47
CA GLN A 440 2.28 65.39 -38.62
C GLN A 440 3.63 65.91 -39.18
N ALA A 441 4.50 65.00 -39.64
CA ALA A 441 5.77 65.41 -40.28
C ALA A 441 5.60 66.21 -41.54
N ASP A 442 4.63 65.86 -42.40
CA ASP A 442 4.32 66.58 -43.60
C ASP A 442 3.71 67.95 -43.30
N ASP A 443 2.90 68.08 -42.27
CA ASP A 443 2.32 69.38 -41.85
C ASP A 443 3.43 70.27 -41.23
N LEU A 444 4.35 69.75 -40.44
CA LEU A 444 5.50 70.52 -39.96
C LEU A 444 6.44 70.96 -41.09
N ARG A 445 6.64 70.16 -42.14
CA ARG A 445 7.41 70.51 -43.31
C ARG A 445 6.76 71.71 -44.05
N LYS A 446 5.43 71.66 -44.24
CA LYS A 446 4.69 72.78 -44.83
C LYS A 446 4.80 74.09 -44.03
N GLU A 447 4.79 73.98 -42.70
CA GLU A 447 4.95 75.12 -41.80
C GLU A 447 6.38 75.70 -41.85
N ALA A 448 7.41 74.82 -41.86
CA ALA A 448 8.81 75.18 -42.03
C ALA A 448 9.05 75.87 -43.37
N ASP A 449 8.40 75.42 -44.48
CA ASP A 449 8.47 76.07 -45.80
C ASP A 449 7.80 77.40 -45.80
N LYS A 450 6.69 77.63 -45.11
CA LYS A 450 6.04 78.95 -44.94
C LYS A 450 6.98 79.91 -44.18
N ILE A 451 7.66 79.47 -43.12
CA ILE A 451 8.59 80.29 -42.40
C ILE A 451 9.79 80.64 -43.26
N LYS A 452 10.31 79.77 -44.12
CA LYS A 452 11.41 80.08 -45.07
C LYS A 452 11.03 81.06 -46.15
N LYS A 453 9.76 81.09 -46.58
CA LYS A 453 9.27 82.00 -47.60
C LYS A 453 8.83 83.38 -47.07
N GLY A 454 8.73 83.51 -45.74
CA GLY A 454 8.37 84.77 -45.08
C GLY A 454 9.59 85.63 -44.63
N LYS A 455 10.81 85.25 -45.05
CA LYS A 455 12.03 86.10 -44.88
C LYS A 455 12.34 86.83 -46.13
#